data_0b7bcdf60f5349e05cbf2af7a3c1b5bb
#
_entry.id   0b7bcdf60f5349e05cbf2af7a3c1b5bb
#
_cell.length_a   1.000
_cell.length_b   1.000
_cell.length_c   1.000
_cell.angle_alpha   90.00
_cell.angle_beta   90.00
_cell.angle_gamma   90.00
#
_symmetry.space_group_name_H-M   'P 1'
#
loop_
_entity.id
_entity.type
_entity.pdbx_description
1 polymer ?
#
loop_
_entity_poly.entity_id
_entity_poly.type
_entity_poly.pdbx_seq_one_letter_code
_entity_poly.pdbx_strand_id
1 'polypeptide(L)'
;MTDDVYALDSTKGNYAYLIFGEEIILVDTGRPGQGKGILNDLKSMDMEPQDVKHILITHHDVDHIGSLAFLQQATGAKIWASKEDIPYIYGEKNRPGIKKLISYIMRVKKPENINSYPEDGKIGNIEAISTPGHTPGHVCFIYNGVLFAGDLLRTSNGKIAPMKSFMNWNDSVLNESLVKIDNYDFEWICPAHGEPLKRNGQLKELY
;
A
#
# COMPACT_ATOMS: atom_id res chain seq x y z
N MET A 1 -11.69 11.73 -5.20
CA MET A 1 -10.41 11.36 -5.82
C MET A 1 -10.51 11.71 -7.31
N THR A 2 -9.45 11.56 -8.07
CA THR A 2 -9.47 11.67 -9.53
C THR A 2 -10.31 10.54 -10.14
N ASP A 3 -10.79 10.70 -11.38
CA ASP A 3 -11.68 9.72 -12.03
C ASP A 3 -11.00 8.39 -12.37
N ASP A 4 -9.68 8.33 -12.25
CA ASP A 4 -8.81 7.21 -12.56
C ASP A 4 -8.29 6.45 -11.32
N VAL A 5 -8.76 6.78 -10.10
CA VAL A 5 -8.36 6.14 -8.84
C VAL A 5 -9.56 5.69 -8.03
N TYR A 6 -9.60 4.40 -7.68
CA TYR A 6 -10.70 3.78 -6.95
C TYR A 6 -10.21 3.08 -5.69
N ALA A 7 -10.82 3.40 -4.53
CA ALA A 7 -10.70 2.61 -3.32
C ALA A 7 -11.63 1.40 -3.43
N LEU A 8 -11.12 0.18 -3.29
CA LEU A 8 -11.92 -1.03 -3.46
C LEU A 8 -12.82 -1.30 -2.26
N ASP A 9 -14.12 -1.40 -2.49
CA ASP A 9 -15.14 -1.57 -1.43
C ASP A 9 -14.94 -2.87 -0.64
N SER A 10 -14.50 -3.94 -1.29
CA SER A 10 -14.22 -5.23 -0.65
C SER A 10 -13.10 -5.16 0.39
N THR A 11 -12.31 -4.08 0.39
CA THR A 11 -11.19 -3.87 1.32
C THR A 11 -11.44 -2.71 2.29
N LYS A 12 -12.68 -2.23 2.39
CA LYS A 12 -13.06 -1.08 3.24
C LYS A 12 -12.50 -1.18 4.65
N GLY A 13 -11.85 -0.10 5.10
CA GLY A 13 -11.16 -0.02 6.40
C GLY A 13 -9.73 -0.54 6.42
N ASN A 14 -9.28 -1.16 5.31
CA ASN A 14 -7.90 -1.50 4.99
C ASN A 14 -7.76 -1.47 3.46
N TYR A 15 -7.88 -0.28 2.90
CA TYR A 15 -8.08 -0.09 1.47
C TYR A 15 -6.90 -0.58 0.63
N ALA A 16 -7.22 -1.39 -0.38
CA ALA A 16 -6.46 -1.52 -1.60
C ALA A 16 -7.04 -0.55 -2.65
N TYR A 17 -6.20 -0.08 -3.55
CA TYR A 17 -6.59 0.91 -4.55
C TYR A 17 -6.32 0.40 -5.96
N LEU A 18 -7.24 0.73 -6.89
CA LEU A 18 -7.08 0.46 -8.29
C LEU A 18 -6.79 1.78 -9.03
N ILE A 19 -5.80 1.75 -9.91
CA ILE A 19 -5.37 2.89 -10.73
C ILE A 19 -5.57 2.53 -12.19
N PHE A 20 -6.35 3.35 -12.90
CA PHE A 20 -6.57 3.28 -14.34
C PHE A 20 -5.63 4.25 -15.05
N GLY A 21 -4.40 3.80 -15.33
CA GLY A 21 -3.40 4.52 -16.10
C GLY A 21 -3.26 3.95 -17.51
N GLU A 22 -2.06 4.06 -18.09
CA GLU A 22 -1.69 3.34 -19.33
C GLU A 22 -1.79 1.82 -19.13
N GLU A 23 -1.46 1.35 -17.93
CA GLU A 23 -1.67 0.00 -17.45
C GLU A 23 -2.50 0.06 -16.16
N ILE A 24 -3.30 -0.97 -15.90
CA ILE A 24 -4.09 -1.06 -14.69
C ILE A 24 -3.22 -1.61 -13.56
N ILE A 25 -3.23 -0.90 -12.45
CA ILE A 25 -2.34 -1.16 -11.32
C ILE A 25 -3.17 -1.31 -10.05
N LEU A 26 -2.88 -2.35 -9.27
CA LEU A 26 -3.43 -2.55 -7.94
C LEU A 26 -2.39 -2.15 -6.89
N VAL A 27 -2.75 -1.30 -5.96
CA VAL A 27 -1.94 -0.93 -4.79
C VAL A 27 -2.44 -1.68 -3.57
N ASP A 28 -1.59 -2.52 -2.99
CA ASP A 28 -1.87 -3.45 -1.90
C ASP A 28 -2.94 -4.51 -2.25
N THR A 29 -3.15 -5.48 -1.35
CA THR A 29 -4.01 -6.64 -1.62
C THR A 29 -4.93 -7.00 -0.45
N GLY A 30 -5.02 -6.10 0.55
CA GLY A 30 -5.86 -6.31 1.71
C GLY A 30 -5.45 -7.51 2.58
N ARG A 31 -6.36 -7.93 3.44
CA ARG A 31 -6.19 -9.03 4.40
C ARG A 31 -6.29 -10.40 3.72
N PRO A 32 -5.79 -11.46 4.38
CA PRO A 32 -6.04 -12.82 3.93
C PRO A 32 -7.54 -13.09 3.73
N GLY A 33 -7.89 -13.61 2.55
CA GLY A 33 -9.27 -13.92 2.18
C GLY A 33 -10.02 -12.82 1.42
N GLN A 34 -9.53 -11.58 1.36
CA GLN A 34 -10.19 -10.49 0.61
C GLN A 34 -9.98 -10.58 -0.91
N GLY A 35 -9.05 -11.40 -1.39
CA GLY A 35 -8.74 -11.50 -2.83
C GLY A 35 -9.95 -11.81 -3.71
N LYS A 36 -10.91 -12.65 -3.26
CA LYS A 36 -12.16 -12.90 -4.01
C LYS A 36 -13.04 -11.66 -4.10
N GLY A 37 -13.08 -10.85 -3.03
CA GLY A 37 -13.78 -9.58 -3.02
C GLY A 37 -13.18 -8.61 -4.03
N ILE A 38 -11.85 -8.49 -4.06
CA ILE A 38 -11.13 -7.67 -5.04
C ILE A 38 -11.45 -8.10 -6.48
N LEU A 39 -11.47 -9.42 -6.76
CA LEU A 39 -11.88 -9.90 -8.10
C LEU A 39 -13.34 -9.58 -8.44
N ASN A 40 -14.23 -9.59 -7.45
CA ASN A 40 -15.62 -9.18 -7.65
C ASN A 40 -15.74 -7.68 -7.91
N ASP A 41 -14.94 -6.83 -7.21
CA ASP A 41 -14.88 -5.40 -7.49
C ASP A 41 -14.43 -5.14 -8.94
N LEU A 42 -13.35 -5.82 -9.41
CA LEU A 42 -12.91 -5.75 -10.82
C LEU A 42 -14.05 -6.10 -11.78
N LYS A 43 -14.72 -7.23 -11.53
CA LYS A 43 -15.84 -7.66 -12.37
C LYS A 43 -16.99 -6.66 -12.38
N SER A 44 -17.28 -5.99 -11.28
CA SER A 44 -18.32 -4.94 -11.23
C SER A 44 -17.97 -3.69 -12.03
N MET A 45 -16.70 -3.54 -12.40
CA MET A 45 -16.16 -2.50 -13.27
C MET A 45 -15.96 -2.99 -14.73
N ASP A 46 -16.59 -4.13 -15.09
CA ASP A 46 -16.45 -4.78 -16.41
C ASP A 46 -15.00 -5.14 -16.77
N MET A 47 -14.19 -5.51 -15.76
CA MET A 47 -12.78 -5.88 -15.93
C MET A 47 -12.55 -7.37 -15.72
N GLU A 48 -11.61 -7.92 -16.51
CA GLU A 48 -11.06 -9.25 -16.26
C GLU A 48 -9.84 -9.16 -15.32
N PRO A 49 -9.58 -10.18 -14.49
CA PRO A 49 -8.41 -10.19 -13.60
C PRO A 49 -7.10 -9.88 -14.31
N GLN A 50 -6.93 -10.38 -15.56
CA GLN A 50 -5.72 -10.23 -16.36
C GLN A 50 -5.49 -8.81 -16.89
N ASP A 51 -6.47 -7.91 -16.73
CA ASP A 51 -6.30 -6.49 -17.06
C ASP A 51 -5.34 -5.81 -16.08
N VAL A 52 -5.28 -6.28 -14.84
CA VAL A 52 -4.31 -5.82 -13.84
C VAL A 52 -2.91 -6.28 -14.24
N LYS A 53 -2.01 -5.34 -14.55
CA LYS A 53 -0.64 -5.62 -15.01
C LYS A 53 0.39 -5.59 -13.89
N HIS A 54 0.16 -4.76 -12.88
CA HIS A 54 1.07 -4.58 -11.76
C HIS A 54 0.33 -4.61 -10.43
N ILE A 55 0.97 -5.20 -9.43
CA ILE A 55 0.57 -5.09 -8.01
C ILE A 55 1.73 -4.42 -7.28
N LEU A 56 1.48 -3.24 -6.73
CA LEU A 56 2.46 -2.47 -5.97
C LEU A 56 2.18 -2.63 -4.48
N ILE A 57 3.19 -3.01 -3.70
CA ILE A 57 3.06 -3.26 -2.26
C ILE A 57 3.70 -2.12 -1.49
N THR A 58 2.90 -1.42 -0.69
CA THR A 58 3.41 -0.33 0.17
C THR A 58 4.37 -0.86 1.22
N HIS A 59 4.05 -1.99 1.86
CA HIS A 59 4.89 -2.64 2.86
C HIS A 59 4.46 -4.09 3.16
N HIS A 60 5.24 -4.80 3.98
CA HIS A 60 5.12 -6.25 4.19
C HIS A 60 4.06 -6.69 5.20
N ASP A 61 3.24 -5.82 5.80
CA ASP A 61 2.27 -6.24 6.82
C ASP A 61 1.16 -7.12 6.24
N VAL A 62 0.63 -8.02 7.06
CA VAL A 62 -0.25 -9.10 6.61
C VAL A 62 -1.58 -8.64 6.03
N ASP A 63 -2.00 -7.44 6.38
CA ASP A 63 -3.20 -6.82 5.88
C ASP A 63 -2.99 -6.02 4.58
N HIS A 64 -1.74 -5.93 4.09
CA HIS A 64 -1.39 -5.38 2.79
C HIS A 64 -1.03 -6.47 1.76
N ILE A 65 -0.43 -7.55 2.23
CA ILE A 65 -0.02 -8.66 1.38
C ILE A 65 -0.91 -9.91 1.53
N GLY A 66 -2.01 -9.80 2.28
CA GLY A 66 -2.81 -10.95 2.70
C GLY A 66 -3.39 -11.78 1.56
N SER A 67 -3.75 -11.16 0.46
CA SER A 67 -4.27 -11.82 -0.74
C SER A 67 -3.28 -11.82 -1.91
N LEU A 68 -2.02 -11.42 -1.70
CA LEU A 68 -1.03 -11.18 -2.75
C LEU A 68 -0.81 -12.40 -3.66
N ALA A 69 -0.49 -13.56 -3.07
CA ALA A 69 -0.25 -14.78 -3.85
C ALA A 69 -1.49 -15.26 -4.63
N PHE A 70 -2.69 -15.09 -4.04
CA PHE A 70 -3.95 -15.42 -4.72
C PHE A 70 -4.21 -14.49 -5.90
N LEU A 71 -4.03 -13.19 -5.72
CA LEU A 71 -4.23 -12.21 -6.79
C LEU A 71 -3.15 -12.33 -7.87
N GLN A 72 -1.90 -12.58 -7.51
CA GLN A 72 -0.86 -12.88 -8.50
C GLN A 72 -1.26 -14.04 -9.41
N GLN A 73 -1.74 -15.14 -8.84
CA GLN A 73 -2.17 -16.30 -9.61
C GLN A 73 -3.38 -16.00 -10.50
N ALA A 74 -4.32 -15.19 -10.03
CA ALA A 74 -5.53 -14.84 -10.76
C ALA A 74 -5.28 -13.84 -11.90
N THR A 75 -4.38 -12.87 -11.69
CA THR A 75 -4.14 -11.76 -12.62
C THR A 75 -2.95 -12.02 -13.56
N GLY A 76 -1.96 -12.77 -13.12
CA GLY A 76 -0.66 -12.86 -13.78
C GLY A 76 0.19 -11.59 -13.65
N ALA A 77 -0.23 -10.63 -12.79
CA ALA A 77 0.41 -9.35 -12.63
C ALA A 77 1.84 -9.45 -12.08
N LYS A 78 2.71 -8.53 -12.49
CA LYS A 78 4.03 -8.35 -11.90
C LYS A 78 3.90 -7.74 -10.52
N ILE A 79 4.52 -8.35 -9.51
CA ILE A 79 4.55 -7.81 -8.14
C ILE A 79 5.79 -6.95 -7.96
N TRP A 80 5.61 -5.83 -7.25
CA TRP A 80 6.67 -4.91 -6.88
C TRP A 80 6.61 -4.63 -5.38
N ALA A 81 7.76 -4.67 -4.72
CA ALA A 81 7.91 -4.31 -3.31
C ALA A 81 9.31 -3.73 -3.07
N SER A 82 9.53 -3.07 -1.93
CA SER A 82 10.87 -2.61 -1.58
C SER A 82 11.80 -3.78 -1.29
N LYS A 83 13.05 -3.64 -1.65
CA LYS A 83 14.08 -4.67 -1.38
C LYS A 83 14.27 -4.93 0.12
N GLU A 84 13.97 -3.95 0.97
CA GLU A 84 14.03 -4.05 2.42
C GLU A 84 12.91 -4.91 2.99
N ASP A 85 11.72 -4.88 2.37
CA ASP A 85 10.52 -5.60 2.83
C ASP A 85 10.35 -6.98 2.19
N ILE A 86 10.92 -7.25 1.02
CA ILE A 86 10.86 -8.56 0.33
C ILE A 86 11.25 -9.73 1.26
N PRO A 87 12.33 -9.67 2.07
CA PRO A 87 12.68 -10.77 2.98
C PRO A 87 11.62 -11.06 4.05
N TYR A 88 10.84 -10.05 4.46
CA TYR A 88 9.72 -10.24 5.39
C TYR A 88 8.51 -10.86 4.70
N ILE A 89 8.25 -10.52 3.44
CA ILE A 89 7.18 -11.12 2.63
C ILE A 89 7.46 -12.61 2.43
N TYR A 90 8.69 -12.98 2.14
CA TYR A 90 9.10 -14.39 2.03
C TYR A 90 9.30 -15.09 3.38
N GLY A 91 9.17 -14.38 4.52
CA GLY A 91 9.34 -14.96 5.85
C GLY A 91 10.78 -15.37 6.16
N GLU A 92 11.75 -14.79 5.47
CA GLU A 92 13.19 -14.94 5.72
C GLU A 92 13.63 -14.08 6.91
N LYS A 93 12.93 -12.98 7.15
CA LYS A 93 13.06 -12.13 8.33
C LYS A 93 11.79 -12.15 9.18
N ASN A 94 11.95 -12.09 10.49
CA ASN A 94 10.83 -11.98 11.43
C ASN A 94 10.39 -10.52 11.57
N ARG A 95 9.07 -10.28 11.54
CA ARG A 95 8.51 -8.98 11.88
C ARG A 95 8.78 -8.63 13.34
N PRO A 96 9.09 -7.37 13.67
CA PRO A 96 9.33 -6.96 15.06
C PRO A 96 8.03 -6.85 15.87
N GLY A 97 8.16 -6.91 17.19
CA GLY A 97 7.07 -6.61 18.12
C GLY A 97 5.81 -7.47 17.95
N ILE A 98 4.66 -6.81 18.09
CA ILE A 98 3.33 -7.44 17.99
C ILE A 98 3.06 -7.99 16.56
N LYS A 99 3.68 -7.43 15.54
CA LYS A 99 3.54 -7.86 14.14
C LYS A 99 3.99 -9.32 13.95
N LYS A 100 4.94 -9.81 14.75
CA LYS A 100 5.36 -11.22 14.75
C LYS A 100 4.20 -12.14 15.15
N LEU A 101 3.48 -11.79 16.22
CA LEU A 101 2.32 -12.56 16.67
C LEU A 101 1.19 -12.54 15.66
N ILE A 102 0.89 -11.36 15.10
CA ILE A 102 -0.13 -11.18 14.07
C ILE A 102 0.19 -12.06 12.84
N SER A 103 1.44 -12.05 12.37
CA SER A 103 1.84 -12.85 11.20
C SER A 103 1.83 -14.37 11.47
N TYR A 104 1.97 -14.80 12.71
CA TYR A 104 1.84 -16.21 13.08
C TYR A 104 0.38 -16.68 13.05
N ILE A 105 -0.55 -15.82 13.48
CA ILE A 105 -1.99 -16.12 13.49
C ILE A 105 -2.57 -15.99 12.08
N MET A 106 -2.23 -14.92 11.36
CA MET A 106 -2.70 -14.62 10.01
C MET A 106 -1.68 -15.10 8.99
N ARG A 107 -1.69 -16.40 8.68
CA ARG A 107 -0.76 -16.99 7.71
C ARG A 107 -1.05 -16.46 6.29
N VAL A 108 -0.06 -15.86 5.67
CA VAL A 108 -0.10 -15.40 4.29
C VAL A 108 0.63 -16.41 3.40
N LYS A 109 0.03 -16.76 2.25
CA LYS A 109 0.73 -17.54 1.22
C LYS A 109 1.79 -16.66 0.57
N LYS A 110 2.97 -17.25 0.35
CA LYS A 110 4.06 -16.55 -0.32
C LYS A 110 3.76 -16.44 -1.81
N PRO A 111 3.95 -15.25 -2.41
CA PRO A 111 3.85 -15.09 -3.86
C PRO A 111 5.07 -15.69 -4.55
N GLU A 112 4.98 -15.86 -5.86
CA GLU A 112 6.12 -16.13 -6.71
C GLU A 112 6.78 -14.80 -7.12
N ASN A 113 8.06 -14.77 -7.38
CA ASN A 113 8.80 -13.68 -8.03
C ASN A 113 8.32 -12.24 -7.72
N ILE A 114 8.85 -11.64 -6.67
CA ILE A 114 8.68 -10.22 -6.38
C ILE A 114 9.85 -9.43 -6.97
N ASN A 115 9.54 -8.38 -7.73
CA ASN A 115 10.53 -7.43 -8.23
C ASN A 115 10.78 -6.33 -7.20
N SER A 116 12.02 -5.89 -7.05
CA SER A 116 12.30 -4.67 -6.30
C SER A 116 11.95 -3.44 -7.12
N TYR A 117 11.49 -2.36 -6.46
CA TYR A 117 11.29 -1.09 -7.15
C TYR A 117 12.56 -0.65 -7.87
N PRO A 118 12.45 -0.07 -9.09
CA PRO A 118 13.58 0.49 -9.81
C PRO A 118 14.28 1.58 -9.00
N GLU A 119 15.55 1.83 -9.28
CA GLU A 119 16.34 2.86 -8.57
C GLU A 119 15.79 4.28 -8.76
N ASP A 120 15.19 4.56 -9.91
CA ASP A 120 14.53 5.83 -10.20
C ASP A 120 13.11 5.94 -9.59
N GLY A 121 12.64 4.87 -8.93
CA GLY A 121 11.33 4.81 -8.29
C GLY A 121 10.13 4.81 -9.24
N LYS A 122 10.32 4.64 -10.56
CA LYS A 122 9.23 4.77 -11.53
C LYS A 122 8.69 3.44 -12.01
N ILE A 123 7.37 3.30 -11.98
CA ILE A 123 6.63 2.22 -12.62
C ILE A 123 5.53 2.87 -13.47
N GLY A 124 5.77 2.97 -14.78
CA GLY A 124 4.94 3.80 -15.65
C GLY A 124 4.90 5.26 -15.15
N ASN A 125 3.70 5.77 -14.95
CA ASN A 125 3.46 7.14 -14.45
C ASN A 125 3.38 7.23 -12.91
N ILE A 126 3.67 6.13 -12.19
CA ILE A 126 3.66 6.11 -10.73
C ILE A 126 5.07 6.34 -10.20
N GLU A 127 5.20 7.25 -9.25
CA GLU A 127 6.42 7.47 -8.49
C GLU A 127 6.35 6.74 -7.14
N ALA A 128 7.27 5.80 -6.91
CA ALA A 128 7.45 5.08 -5.66
C ALA A 128 8.49 5.82 -4.79
N ILE A 129 8.05 6.29 -3.63
CA ILE A 129 8.84 7.11 -2.71
C ILE A 129 9.12 6.30 -1.44
N SER A 130 10.39 6.02 -1.17
CA SER A 130 10.80 5.37 0.08
C SER A 130 10.45 6.24 1.28
N THR A 131 9.63 5.71 2.17
CA THR A 131 9.10 6.35 3.39
C THR A 131 9.18 5.38 4.58
N PRO A 132 10.38 4.95 4.98
CA PRO A 132 10.55 4.02 6.09
C PRO A 132 10.04 4.60 7.39
N GLY A 133 9.77 3.71 8.37
CA GLY A 133 9.36 4.09 9.72
C GLY A 133 8.25 3.19 10.25
N HIS A 134 7.17 2.98 9.50
CA HIS A 134 6.18 1.96 9.85
C HIS A 134 6.75 0.54 9.64
N THR A 135 7.38 0.32 8.49
CA THR A 135 8.31 -0.79 8.26
C THR A 135 9.65 -0.27 7.75
N PRO A 136 10.74 -1.08 7.75
CA PRO A 136 12.03 -0.67 7.19
C PRO A 136 11.97 -0.31 5.71
N GLY A 137 11.07 -0.95 4.96
CA GLY A 137 10.94 -0.79 3.52
C GLY A 137 9.60 -0.17 3.08
N HIS A 138 8.91 0.55 3.95
CA HIS A 138 7.65 1.21 3.58
C HIS A 138 7.85 2.18 2.42
N VAL A 139 6.89 2.19 1.48
CA VAL A 139 6.86 3.04 0.29
C VAL A 139 5.49 3.70 0.15
N CYS A 140 5.48 4.98 -0.12
CA CYS A 140 4.30 5.68 -0.65
C CYS A 140 4.37 5.74 -2.17
N PHE A 141 3.21 5.92 -2.82
CA PHE A 141 3.15 6.15 -4.27
C PHE A 141 2.47 7.47 -4.55
N ILE A 142 2.91 8.14 -5.62
CA ILE A 142 2.23 9.32 -6.16
C ILE A 142 1.83 9.03 -7.61
N TYR A 143 0.56 9.34 -7.92
CA TYR A 143 -0.01 9.26 -9.24
C TYR A 143 -1.05 10.38 -9.42
N ASN A 144 -0.90 11.23 -10.43
CA ASN A 144 -1.87 12.29 -10.78
C ASN A 144 -2.40 13.10 -9.59
N GLY A 145 -1.50 13.57 -8.71
CA GLY A 145 -1.89 14.35 -7.52
C GLY A 145 -2.54 13.53 -6.39
N VAL A 146 -2.48 12.21 -6.45
CA VAL A 146 -2.94 11.29 -5.40
C VAL A 146 -1.76 10.64 -4.71
N LEU A 147 -1.66 10.79 -3.40
CA LEU A 147 -0.71 10.09 -2.54
C LEU A 147 -1.37 8.82 -1.98
N PHE A 148 -0.87 7.65 -2.35
CA PHE A 148 -1.17 6.38 -1.68
C PHE A 148 -0.20 6.23 -0.51
N ALA A 149 -0.70 6.50 0.68
CA ALA A 149 0.14 6.68 1.87
C ALA A 149 0.47 5.36 2.60
N GLY A 150 -0.16 4.25 2.21
CA GLY A 150 -0.04 2.99 2.97
C GLY A 150 -0.30 3.25 4.45
N ASP A 151 0.63 2.82 5.29
CA ASP A 151 0.61 2.99 6.74
C ASP A 151 1.57 4.09 7.26
N LEU A 152 2.01 4.99 6.37
CA LEU A 152 2.64 6.23 6.82
C LEU A 152 1.63 7.12 7.55
N LEU A 153 0.40 7.18 7.01
CA LEU A 153 -0.71 7.98 7.47
C LEU A 153 -1.98 7.13 7.59
N ARG A 154 -2.85 7.53 8.49
CA ARG A 154 -4.23 7.06 8.60
C ARG A 154 -5.18 8.24 8.68
N THR A 155 -6.43 8.04 8.32
CA THR A 155 -7.48 9.05 8.44
C THR A 155 -8.59 8.59 9.40
N SER A 156 -9.18 9.53 10.11
CA SER A 156 -10.34 9.29 10.96
C SER A 156 -11.10 10.60 11.18
N ASN A 157 -12.42 10.59 10.94
CA ASN A 157 -13.28 11.76 11.15
C ASN A 157 -12.76 13.03 10.46
N GLY A 158 -12.28 12.92 9.22
CA GLY A 158 -11.76 14.04 8.43
C GLY A 158 -10.40 14.60 8.90
N LYS A 159 -9.69 13.85 9.74
CA LYS A 159 -8.35 14.21 10.23
C LYS A 159 -7.33 13.15 9.79
N ILE A 160 -6.13 13.62 9.50
CA ILE A 160 -4.96 12.77 9.26
C ILE A 160 -4.16 12.60 10.55
N ALA A 161 -3.54 11.44 10.70
CA ALA A 161 -2.61 11.15 11.80
C ALA A 161 -1.56 10.14 11.32
N PRO A 162 -0.36 10.10 11.90
CA PRO A 162 0.58 9.00 11.65
C PRO A 162 0.01 7.69 12.21
N MET A 163 0.57 6.58 11.79
CA MET A 163 0.25 5.28 12.39
C MET A 163 0.64 5.27 13.88
N LYS A 164 -0.04 4.41 14.65
CA LYS A 164 0.19 4.30 16.10
C LYS A 164 1.60 3.77 16.36
N SER A 165 2.33 4.44 17.27
CA SER A 165 3.73 4.16 17.59
C SER A 165 4.05 2.69 17.87
N PHE A 166 3.19 1.96 18.59
CA PHE A 166 3.41 0.53 18.89
C PHE A 166 3.36 -0.37 17.64
N MET A 167 2.87 0.13 16.50
CA MET A 167 2.84 -0.56 15.21
C MET A 167 4.04 -0.19 14.34
N ASN A 168 4.78 0.85 14.69
CA ASN A 168 5.90 1.33 13.89
C ASN A 168 7.19 0.59 14.23
N TRP A 169 8.03 0.41 13.23
CA TRP A 169 9.39 -0.05 13.40
C TRP A 169 10.26 1.01 14.08
N ASN A 170 10.09 2.31 13.66
CA ASN A 170 10.86 3.44 14.21
C ASN A 170 10.11 4.76 13.98
N ASP A 171 9.65 5.40 15.06
CA ASP A 171 8.88 6.65 14.98
C ASP A 171 9.72 7.85 14.52
N SER A 172 11.00 7.92 14.87
CA SER A 172 11.88 9.01 14.41
C SER A 172 12.04 8.98 12.89
N VAL A 173 12.28 7.80 12.33
CA VAL A 173 12.39 7.61 10.87
C VAL A 173 11.05 7.85 10.17
N LEU A 174 9.92 7.50 10.83
CA LEU A 174 8.60 7.80 10.31
C LEU A 174 8.36 9.31 10.21
N ASN A 175 8.77 10.08 11.23
CA ASN A 175 8.68 11.53 11.21
C ASN A 175 9.52 12.16 10.09
N GLU A 176 10.73 11.66 9.85
CA GLU A 176 11.55 12.08 8.69
C GLU A 176 10.84 11.80 7.36
N SER A 177 10.16 10.66 7.27
CA SER A 177 9.34 10.29 6.10
C SER A 177 8.12 11.20 5.94
N LEU A 178 7.47 11.66 7.02
CA LEU A 178 6.39 12.65 6.97
C LEU A 178 6.89 13.99 6.43
N VAL A 179 8.02 14.49 6.93
CA VAL A 179 8.67 15.71 6.42
C VAL A 179 9.01 15.58 4.94
N LYS A 180 9.55 14.42 4.55
CA LYS A 180 9.89 14.14 3.15
C LYS A 180 8.66 14.21 2.25
N ILE A 181 7.57 13.53 2.62
CA ILE A 181 6.33 13.48 1.83
C ILE A 181 5.66 14.85 1.74
N ASP A 182 5.73 15.69 2.75
CA ASP A 182 5.14 17.04 2.72
C ASP A 182 5.75 17.96 1.64
N ASN A 183 6.96 17.65 1.16
CA ASN A 183 7.61 18.38 0.08
C ASN A 183 7.14 17.98 -1.33
N TYR A 184 6.31 16.94 -1.45
CA TYR A 184 5.74 16.51 -2.72
C TYR A 184 4.41 17.21 -2.99
N ASP A 185 4.08 17.36 -4.27
CA ASP A 185 2.81 17.97 -4.69
C ASP A 185 1.74 16.88 -4.88
N PHE A 186 0.66 16.98 -4.11
CA PHE A 186 -0.52 16.12 -4.21
C PHE A 186 -1.73 16.79 -3.56
N GLU A 187 -2.92 16.46 -4.05
CA GLU A 187 -4.19 16.99 -3.55
C GLU A 187 -4.93 15.99 -2.65
N TRP A 188 -4.75 14.69 -2.90
CA TRP A 188 -5.45 13.63 -2.19
C TRP A 188 -4.50 12.75 -1.40
N ILE A 189 -4.94 12.33 -0.23
CA ILE A 189 -4.29 11.34 0.63
C ILE A 189 -5.18 10.11 0.67
N CYS A 190 -4.66 8.98 0.20
CA CYS A 190 -5.28 7.68 0.15
C CYS A 190 -4.53 6.72 1.09
N PRO A 191 -4.89 6.66 2.39
CA PRO A 191 -4.27 5.75 3.34
C PRO A 191 -4.86 4.35 3.21
N ALA A 192 -4.20 3.33 3.73
CA ALA A 192 -4.81 2.03 3.87
C ALA A 192 -5.88 2.04 4.97
N HIS A 193 -5.64 2.75 6.07
CA HIS A 193 -6.55 2.82 7.21
C HIS A 193 -7.29 4.16 7.29
N GLY A 194 -8.59 4.13 6.97
CA GLY A 194 -9.50 5.27 6.95
C GLY A 194 -9.83 5.76 5.54
N GLU A 195 -10.75 6.70 5.44
CA GLU A 195 -11.26 7.17 4.15
C GLU A 195 -10.26 8.09 3.45
N PRO A 196 -10.19 8.09 2.10
CA PRO A 196 -9.46 9.08 1.35
C PRO A 196 -9.86 10.51 1.72
N LEU A 197 -8.89 11.42 1.79
CA LEU A 197 -9.09 12.80 2.24
C LEU A 197 -8.32 13.78 1.36
N LYS A 198 -8.92 14.95 1.06
CA LYS A 198 -8.18 16.05 0.44
C LYS A 198 -7.14 16.60 1.40
N ARG A 199 -5.94 16.88 0.88
CA ARG A 199 -4.88 17.57 1.61
C ARG A 199 -5.38 18.97 2.02
N ASN A 200 -5.29 19.28 3.32
CA ASN A 200 -5.83 20.52 3.91
C ASN A 200 -4.83 21.23 4.84
N GLY A 201 -3.53 21.01 4.65
CA GLY A 201 -2.48 21.62 5.47
C GLY A 201 -2.20 20.92 6.81
N GLN A 202 -3.03 19.96 7.23
CA GLN A 202 -2.84 19.24 8.52
C GLN A 202 -1.55 18.41 8.57
N LEU A 203 -0.94 18.09 7.43
CA LEU A 203 0.28 17.26 7.40
C LEU A 203 1.43 17.93 8.19
N LYS A 204 1.57 19.24 8.08
CA LYS A 204 2.59 20.03 8.83
C LYS A 204 2.43 20.03 10.35
N GLU A 205 1.26 19.64 10.84
CA GLU A 205 0.98 19.58 12.28
C GLU A 205 1.39 18.25 12.91
N LEU A 206 1.85 17.28 12.07
CA LEU A 206 2.13 15.90 12.50
C LEU A 206 3.58 15.66 12.96
N TYR A 207 4.49 16.58 12.64
CA TYR A 207 5.93 16.46 12.91
C TYR A 207 6.53 17.77 13.43
#